data_bd5da5affc697052148d5bb24d190d04
#
_entry.id   bd5da5affc697052148d5bb24d190d04
#
_cell.length_a   1.000
_cell.length_b   1.000
_cell.length_c   1.000
_cell.angle_alpha   90.00
_cell.angle_beta   90.00
_cell.angle_gamma   90.00
#
_symmetry.space_group_name_H-M   'P 1'
#
loop_
_entity.id
_entity.type
_entity.pdbx_description
1 polymer ?
#
loop_
_entity_poly.entity_id
_entity_poly.type
_entity_poly.pdbx_seq_one_letter_code
_entity_poly.pdbx_strand_id
1 'polypeptide(L)'
;VTDNVFIFKPGQRGSDMEICGPKEICDKYGIDTPLQVIDILALEGDAVDNIPGCPGVGQKTASKLISIWGSVENLIKHVDDLKGAVQKKITDNSEQIKFSKFLATIKTDVPVDLDLDALKLGDRDLNTLRKVFTELEFRTFLKKLGPVSGDDENENIKDTAVSKRDGVMPSLFDNIDEAVTTQDASTTSLA
;
A
#
# COMPACT_ATOMS: atom_id res chain seq x y z
N VAL A 1 -6.02 -7.79 -1.41
CA VAL A 1 -5.79 -8.08 -2.83
C VAL A 1 -6.81 -9.11 -3.28
N THR A 2 -7.50 -8.85 -4.38
CA THR A 2 -8.53 -9.71 -5.00
C THR A 2 -8.35 -9.66 -6.51
N ASP A 3 -9.21 -10.38 -7.25
CA ASP A 3 -9.19 -10.34 -8.73
C ASP A 3 -9.43 -8.93 -9.31
N ASN A 4 -10.00 -8.02 -8.51
CA ASN A 4 -10.30 -6.63 -8.90
C ASN A 4 -9.52 -5.59 -8.08
N VAL A 5 -8.66 -6.00 -7.15
CA VAL A 5 -7.91 -5.10 -6.26
C VAL A 5 -6.44 -5.52 -6.22
N PHE A 6 -5.57 -4.64 -6.72
CA PHE A 6 -4.14 -4.89 -6.85
C PHE A 6 -3.33 -3.93 -6.00
N ILE A 7 -2.13 -4.33 -5.59
CA ILE A 7 -1.15 -3.44 -4.99
C ILE A 7 -0.28 -2.88 -6.09
N PHE A 8 -0.24 -1.55 -6.20
CA PHE A 8 0.62 -0.82 -7.12
C PHE A 8 1.75 -0.17 -6.32
N LYS A 9 2.98 -0.56 -6.57
CA LYS A 9 4.16 -0.08 -5.84
C LYS A 9 5.33 0.24 -6.76
N PRO A 10 6.20 1.18 -6.37
CA PRO A 10 7.44 1.42 -7.11
C PRO A 10 8.30 0.16 -7.16
N GLY A 11 8.83 -0.14 -8.34
CA GLY A 11 9.81 -1.20 -8.51
C GLY A 11 11.14 -0.88 -7.81
N GLN A 12 11.98 -1.88 -7.61
CA GLN A 12 13.26 -1.70 -6.94
C GLN A 12 14.24 -0.91 -7.82
N ARG A 13 14.98 0.03 -7.22
CA ARG A 13 16.08 0.79 -7.85
C ARG A 13 15.70 1.60 -9.11
N GLY A 14 14.47 2.13 -9.17
CA GLY A 14 14.02 2.96 -10.30
C GLY A 14 13.61 2.15 -11.53
N SER A 15 13.34 0.85 -11.36
CA SER A 15 12.62 0.05 -12.34
C SER A 15 11.14 0.47 -12.40
N ASP A 16 10.47 0.02 -13.45
CA ASP A 16 9.05 0.27 -13.67
C ASP A 16 8.18 -0.08 -12.44
N MET A 17 6.98 0.47 -12.41
CA MET A 17 6.01 0.17 -11.35
C MET A 17 5.65 -1.32 -11.37
N GLU A 18 5.53 -1.90 -10.19
CA GLU A 18 5.17 -3.30 -9.99
C GLU A 18 3.72 -3.42 -9.54
N ILE A 19 2.95 -4.23 -10.26
CA ILE A 19 1.57 -4.57 -9.91
C ILE A 19 1.57 -5.96 -9.27
N CYS A 20 1.07 -6.04 -8.04
CA CYS A 20 0.96 -7.31 -7.31
C CYS A 20 -0.51 -7.69 -7.15
N GLY A 21 -0.92 -8.73 -7.84
CA GLY A 21 -2.22 -9.37 -7.72
C GLY A 21 -2.20 -10.54 -6.72
N PRO A 22 -3.29 -11.33 -6.67
CA PRO A 22 -3.38 -12.49 -5.80
C PRO A 22 -2.25 -13.50 -5.99
N LYS A 23 -1.88 -13.77 -7.24
CA LYS A 23 -0.83 -14.73 -7.58
C LYS A 23 0.54 -14.28 -7.03
N GLU A 24 0.93 -13.05 -7.27
CA GLU A 24 2.23 -12.49 -6.81
C GLU A 24 2.33 -12.52 -5.28
N ILE A 25 1.22 -12.28 -4.59
CA ILE A 25 1.18 -12.38 -3.12
C ILE A 25 1.32 -13.84 -2.67
N CYS A 26 0.57 -14.76 -3.28
CA CYS A 26 0.67 -16.17 -2.94
C CYS A 26 2.07 -16.73 -3.20
N ASP A 27 2.66 -16.42 -4.36
CA ASP A 27 4.03 -16.84 -4.72
C ASP A 27 5.08 -16.25 -3.74
N LYS A 28 4.92 -14.98 -3.35
CA LYS A 28 5.83 -14.30 -2.42
C LYS A 28 5.89 -14.96 -1.05
N TYR A 29 4.74 -15.37 -0.52
CA TYR A 29 4.63 -15.91 0.84
C TYR A 29 4.54 -17.44 0.87
N GLY A 30 4.40 -18.12 -0.26
CA GLY A 30 4.23 -19.57 -0.37
C GLY A 30 2.90 -20.05 0.24
N ILE A 31 1.82 -19.35 -0.04
CA ILE A 31 0.47 -19.56 0.50
C ILE A 31 -0.55 -19.77 -0.62
N ASP A 32 -1.72 -20.31 -0.29
CA ASP A 32 -2.77 -20.63 -1.26
C ASP A 32 -3.68 -19.43 -1.58
N THR A 33 -3.87 -18.54 -0.61
CA THR A 33 -4.74 -17.36 -0.75
C THR A 33 -4.13 -16.11 -0.10
N PRO A 34 -4.36 -14.91 -0.65
CA PRO A 34 -3.85 -13.67 -0.06
C PRO A 34 -4.34 -13.42 1.38
N LEU A 35 -5.50 -13.94 1.76
CA LEU A 35 -6.04 -13.80 3.11
C LEU A 35 -5.16 -14.44 4.18
N GLN A 36 -4.38 -15.47 3.82
CA GLN A 36 -3.45 -16.12 4.76
C GLN A 36 -2.30 -15.21 5.20
N VAL A 37 -2.10 -14.05 4.56
CA VAL A 37 -1.16 -13.03 5.04
C VAL A 37 -1.56 -12.53 6.44
N ILE A 38 -2.85 -12.51 6.77
CA ILE A 38 -3.34 -12.19 8.12
C ILE A 38 -2.78 -13.19 9.15
N ASP A 39 -2.78 -14.46 8.81
CA ASP A 39 -2.25 -15.54 9.67
C ASP A 39 -0.72 -15.46 9.80
N ILE A 40 -0.02 -15.07 8.74
CA ILE A 40 1.42 -14.82 8.77
C ILE A 40 1.73 -13.66 9.73
N LEU A 41 1.02 -12.53 9.60
CA LEU A 41 1.17 -11.37 10.49
C LEU A 41 0.81 -11.71 11.94
N ALA A 42 -0.17 -12.59 12.16
CA ALA A 42 -0.51 -13.06 13.50
C ALA A 42 0.64 -13.80 14.19
N LEU A 43 1.48 -14.49 13.40
CA LEU A 43 2.66 -15.22 13.90
C LEU A 43 3.91 -14.36 13.96
N GLU A 44 4.20 -13.61 12.89
CA GLU A 44 5.38 -12.75 12.77
C GLU A 44 5.29 -11.49 13.64
N GLY A 45 4.08 -10.92 13.72
CA GLY A 45 3.85 -9.61 14.28
C GLY A 45 4.17 -8.49 13.27
N ASP A 46 3.87 -7.26 13.67
CA ASP A 46 4.26 -6.05 12.96
C ASP A 46 4.66 -4.95 13.94
N ALA A 47 5.94 -4.61 13.96
CA ALA A 47 6.46 -3.62 14.88
C ALA A 47 5.99 -2.19 14.56
N VAL A 48 5.63 -1.89 13.29
CA VAL A 48 5.13 -0.58 12.89
C VAL A 48 3.71 -0.37 13.41
N ASP A 49 2.88 -1.40 13.30
CA ASP A 49 1.47 -1.38 13.73
C ASP A 49 1.30 -1.88 15.19
N ASN A 50 2.43 -2.16 15.88
CA ASN A 50 2.44 -2.66 17.25
C ASN A 50 1.64 -3.98 17.44
N ILE A 51 1.69 -4.85 16.44
CA ILE A 51 1.13 -6.20 16.52
C ILE A 51 2.20 -7.14 17.11
N PRO A 52 1.95 -7.77 18.28
CA PRO A 52 3.02 -8.46 19.01
C PRO A 52 3.51 -9.74 18.34
N GLY A 53 2.66 -10.47 17.63
CA GLY A 53 3.03 -11.75 17.02
C GLY A 53 3.40 -12.84 18.02
N CYS A 54 4.15 -13.85 17.56
CA CYS A 54 4.72 -14.91 18.40
C CYS A 54 6.22 -14.68 18.57
N PRO A 55 6.73 -14.46 19.80
CA PRO A 55 8.15 -14.17 20.03
C PRO A 55 9.09 -15.20 19.41
N GLY A 56 10.02 -14.73 18.58
CA GLY A 56 11.01 -15.57 17.90
C GLY A 56 10.46 -16.41 16.74
N VAL A 57 9.30 -16.05 16.21
CA VAL A 57 8.76 -16.56 14.94
C VAL A 57 8.79 -15.40 13.95
N GLY A 58 9.69 -15.45 12.96
CA GLY A 58 9.76 -14.46 11.89
C GLY A 58 9.08 -14.97 10.61
N GLN A 59 9.02 -14.09 9.60
CA GLN A 59 8.30 -14.30 8.34
C GLN A 59 8.52 -15.68 7.70
N LYS A 60 9.76 -16.12 7.56
CA LYS A 60 10.06 -17.43 6.93
C LYS A 60 9.43 -18.61 7.68
N THR A 61 9.46 -18.55 9.02
CA THR A 61 8.86 -19.61 9.85
C THR A 61 7.34 -19.52 9.82
N ALA A 62 6.79 -18.32 9.91
CA ALA A 62 5.35 -18.06 9.81
C ALA A 62 4.78 -18.54 8.48
N SER A 63 5.38 -18.12 7.34
CA SER A 63 4.97 -18.57 6.00
C SER A 63 4.99 -20.09 5.86
N LYS A 64 6.06 -20.76 6.36
CA LYS A 64 6.15 -22.22 6.32
C LYS A 64 5.07 -22.89 7.16
N LEU A 65 4.77 -22.36 8.35
CA LEU A 65 3.71 -22.91 9.20
C LEU A 65 2.33 -22.75 8.54
N ILE A 66 2.06 -21.57 7.99
CA ILE A 66 0.76 -21.29 7.35
C ILE A 66 0.60 -22.07 6.04
N SER A 67 1.66 -22.26 5.25
CA SER A 67 1.59 -23.11 4.05
C SER A 67 1.24 -24.58 4.36
N ILE A 68 1.59 -25.08 5.54
CA ILE A 68 1.28 -26.46 5.97
C ILE A 68 -0.10 -26.54 6.61
N TRP A 69 -0.42 -25.61 7.50
CA TRP A 69 -1.62 -25.69 8.34
C TRP A 69 -2.78 -24.81 7.87
N GLY A 70 -2.56 -23.94 6.92
CA GLY A 70 -3.57 -23.06 6.30
C GLY A 70 -3.98 -21.86 7.16
N SER A 71 -4.05 -21.99 8.48
CA SER A 71 -4.44 -20.91 9.41
C SER A 71 -3.84 -21.09 10.80
N VAL A 72 -3.80 -20.03 11.60
CA VAL A 72 -3.32 -20.11 13.00
C VAL A 72 -4.23 -20.95 13.88
N GLU A 73 -5.54 -20.97 13.61
CA GLU A 73 -6.48 -21.79 14.37
C GLU A 73 -6.19 -23.29 14.16
N ASN A 74 -5.93 -23.67 12.92
CA ASN A 74 -5.60 -25.03 12.59
C ASN A 74 -4.22 -25.42 13.12
N LEU A 75 -3.25 -24.51 13.02
CA LEU A 75 -1.91 -24.68 13.61
C LEU A 75 -1.97 -24.92 15.12
N ILE A 76 -2.77 -24.15 15.86
CA ILE A 76 -2.92 -24.27 17.32
C ILE A 76 -3.62 -25.61 17.67
N LYS A 77 -4.61 -26.04 16.89
CA LYS A 77 -5.27 -27.34 17.11
C LYS A 77 -4.32 -28.53 16.95
N HIS A 78 -3.33 -28.39 16.10
CA HIS A 78 -2.36 -29.47 15.79
C HIS A 78 -0.97 -29.17 16.35
N VAL A 79 -0.90 -28.40 17.44
CA VAL A 79 0.37 -28.00 18.06
C VAL A 79 1.20 -29.21 18.50
N ASP A 80 0.56 -30.33 18.83
CA ASP A 80 1.21 -31.57 19.26
C ASP A 80 1.96 -32.27 18.10
N ASP A 81 1.60 -31.99 16.88
CA ASP A 81 2.29 -32.48 15.67
C ASP A 81 3.59 -31.69 15.39
N LEU A 82 3.76 -30.53 16.01
CA LEU A 82 4.99 -29.75 15.93
C LEU A 82 6.06 -30.33 16.86
N LYS A 83 7.32 -30.02 16.57
CA LYS A 83 8.46 -30.52 17.33
C LYS A 83 9.37 -29.38 17.84
N GLY A 84 9.99 -29.61 19.00
CA GLY A 84 11.05 -28.76 19.51
C GLY A 84 10.60 -27.37 19.92
N ALA A 85 11.46 -26.37 19.68
CA ALA A 85 11.25 -25.01 20.16
C ALA A 85 10.01 -24.32 19.53
N VAL A 86 9.61 -24.69 18.31
CA VAL A 86 8.46 -24.11 17.64
C VAL A 86 7.17 -24.53 18.34
N GLN A 87 7.01 -25.81 18.68
CA GLN A 87 5.87 -26.31 19.43
C GLN A 87 5.68 -25.51 20.71
N LYS A 88 6.74 -25.39 21.53
CA LYS A 88 6.69 -24.65 22.78
C LYS A 88 6.28 -23.18 22.58
N LYS A 89 6.88 -22.51 21.59
CA LYS A 89 6.55 -21.09 21.28
C LYS A 89 5.07 -20.92 20.93
N ILE A 90 4.52 -21.77 20.06
CA ILE A 90 3.12 -21.68 19.67
C ILE A 90 2.18 -21.98 20.84
N THR A 91 2.51 -23.02 21.66
CA THR A 91 1.72 -23.36 22.84
C THR A 91 1.71 -22.22 23.86
N ASP A 92 2.90 -21.72 24.24
CA ASP A 92 3.05 -20.70 25.27
C ASP A 92 2.43 -19.35 24.86
N ASN A 93 2.30 -19.07 23.56
CA ASN A 93 1.81 -17.79 23.04
C ASN A 93 0.49 -17.90 22.26
N SER A 94 -0.26 -18.98 22.43
CA SER A 94 -1.48 -19.23 21.63
C SER A 94 -2.52 -18.10 21.70
N GLU A 95 -2.75 -17.53 22.87
CA GLU A 95 -3.68 -16.41 23.07
C GLU A 95 -3.15 -15.11 22.45
N GLN A 96 -1.85 -14.85 22.57
CA GLN A 96 -1.22 -13.69 21.93
C GLN A 96 -1.27 -13.79 20.40
N ILE A 97 -1.12 -14.96 19.82
CA ILE A 97 -1.25 -15.20 18.38
C ILE A 97 -2.68 -14.91 17.91
N LYS A 98 -3.70 -15.40 18.63
CA LYS A 98 -5.10 -15.09 18.33
C LYS A 98 -5.39 -13.60 18.42
N PHE A 99 -4.87 -12.94 19.45
CA PHE A 99 -4.99 -11.49 19.60
C PHE A 99 -4.30 -10.74 18.47
N SER A 100 -3.10 -11.17 18.07
CA SER A 100 -2.38 -10.60 16.92
C SER A 100 -3.15 -10.78 15.61
N LYS A 101 -3.80 -11.93 15.40
CA LYS A 101 -4.70 -12.14 14.26
C LYS A 101 -5.88 -11.17 14.27
N PHE A 102 -6.49 -10.97 15.42
CA PHE A 102 -7.57 -9.99 15.57
C PHE A 102 -7.11 -8.58 15.18
N LEU A 103 -5.92 -8.16 15.64
CA LEU A 103 -5.35 -6.84 15.29
C LEU A 103 -5.00 -6.73 13.80
N ALA A 104 -4.45 -7.78 13.19
CA ALA A 104 -4.08 -7.80 11.78
C ALA A 104 -5.29 -7.87 10.83
N THR A 105 -6.46 -8.22 11.34
CA THR A 105 -7.68 -8.35 10.54
C THR A 105 -8.36 -7.01 10.36
N ILE A 106 -8.41 -6.51 9.12
CA ILE A 106 -9.07 -5.25 8.80
C ILE A 106 -10.58 -5.39 9.02
N LYS A 107 -11.14 -4.47 9.79
CA LYS A 107 -12.59 -4.39 10.00
C LYS A 107 -13.26 -3.78 8.77
N THR A 108 -14.11 -4.54 8.09
CA THR A 108 -14.78 -4.14 6.83
C THR A 108 -16.22 -3.68 7.01
N ASP A 109 -16.77 -3.79 8.22
CA ASP A 109 -18.15 -3.45 8.58
C ASP A 109 -18.27 -2.15 9.39
N VAL A 110 -17.26 -1.28 9.29
CA VAL A 110 -17.29 0.03 9.94
C VAL A 110 -18.38 0.87 9.26
N PRO A 111 -19.33 1.47 10.02
CA PRO A 111 -20.34 2.34 9.47
C PRO A 111 -19.68 3.63 8.97
N VAL A 112 -19.53 3.75 7.66
CA VAL A 112 -18.99 4.93 6.98
C VAL A 112 -20.04 5.44 6.02
N ASP A 113 -20.39 6.71 6.16
CA ASP A 113 -21.22 7.41 5.18
C ASP A 113 -20.31 7.91 4.05
N LEU A 114 -20.40 7.27 2.88
CA LEU A 114 -19.57 7.57 1.73
C LEU A 114 -20.37 8.39 0.71
N ASP A 115 -20.13 9.69 0.67
CA ASP A 115 -20.65 10.59 -0.36
C ASP A 115 -19.58 10.78 -1.46
N LEU A 116 -19.78 10.10 -2.59
CA LEU A 116 -18.85 10.20 -3.73
C LEU A 116 -18.85 11.58 -4.39
N ASP A 117 -19.94 12.34 -4.29
CA ASP A 117 -20.01 13.69 -4.84
C ASP A 117 -19.20 14.66 -3.98
N ALA A 118 -19.21 14.49 -2.68
CA ALA A 118 -18.38 15.27 -1.76
C ALA A 118 -16.87 14.98 -1.91
N LEU A 119 -16.49 13.84 -2.49
CA LEU A 119 -15.09 13.48 -2.75
C LEU A 119 -14.54 14.08 -4.05
N LYS A 120 -15.37 14.72 -4.88
CA LYS A 120 -14.88 15.40 -6.10
C LYS A 120 -13.98 16.57 -5.73
N LEU A 121 -12.83 16.65 -6.42
CA LEU A 121 -11.96 17.81 -6.26
C LEU A 121 -12.67 19.05 -6.81
N GLY A 122 -12.83 20.04 -5.94
CA GLY A 122 -13.28 21.39 -6.34
C GLY A 122 -12.15 22.21 -6.94
N ASP A 123 -12.49 23.41 -7.40
CA ASP A 123 -11.52 24.38 -7.90
C ASP A 123 -10.56 24.81 -6.77
N ARG A 124 -9.31 25.01 -7.13
CA ARG A 124 -8.28 25.42 -6.18
C ARG A 124 -8.42 26.92 -5.86
N ASP A 125 -8.51 27.27 -4.61
CA ASP A 125 -8.34 28.65 -4.16
C ASP A 125 -6.86 29.04 -4.20
N LEU A 126 -6.42 29.53 -5.36
CA LEU A 126 -5.03 29.90 -5.59
C LEU A 126 -4.59 31.09 -4.71
N ASN A 127 -5.51 31.98 -4.34
CA ASN A 127 -5.20 33.14 -3.53
C ASN A 127 -4.89 32.73 -2.09
N THR A 128 -5.72 31.85 -1.51
CA THR A 128 -5.48 31.29 -0.18
C THR A 128 -4.23 30.44 -0.17
N LEU A 129 -4.02 29.58 -1.19
CA LEU A 129 -2.80 28.77 -1.31
C LEU A 129 -1.53 29.63 -1.36
N ARG A 130 -1.54 30.75 -2.10
CA ARG A 130 -0.39 31.67 -2.14
C ARG A 130 -0.10 32.28 -0.78
N LYS A 131 -1.13 32.76 -0.08
CA LYS A 131 -0.97 33.31 1.29
C LYS A 131 -0.33 32.28 2.21
N VAL A 132 -0.89 31.07 2.27
CA VAL A 132 -0.37 29.99 3.13
C VAL A 132 1.05 29.58 2.75
N PHE A 133 1.33 29.42 1.45
CA PHE A 133 2.69 29.05 1.01
C PHE A 133 3.71 30.17 1.22
N THR A 134 3.30 31.42 1.21
CA THR A 134 4.16 32.54 1.55
C THR A 134 4.46 32.56 3.05
N GLU A 135 3.44 32.40 3.89
CA GLU A 135 3.58 32.35 5.36
C GLU A 135 4.50 31.19 5.80
N LEU A 136 4.34 30.02 5.16
CA LEU A 136 5.14 28.83 5.43
C LEU A 136 6.48 28.80 4.69
N GLU A 137 6.83 29.85 3.94
CA GLU A 137 8.05 29.95 3.13
C GLU A 137 8.24 28.79 2.10
N PHE A 138 7.16 28.23 1.59
CA PHE A 138 7.18 27.14 0.62
C PHE A 138 7.46 27.62 -0.81
N ARG A 139 8.68 28.14 -1.02
CA ARG A 139 9.11 28.80 -2.27
C ARG A 139 8.94 27.94 -3.52
N THR A 140 9.19 26.62 -3.41
CA THR A 140 9.02 25.69 -4.54
C THR A 140 7.55 25.53 -4.94
N PHE A 141 6.65 25.47 -3.97
CA PHE A 141 5.20 25.39 -4.24
C PHE A 141 4.66 26.71 -4.78
N LEU A 142 5.12 27.84 -4.30
CA LEU A 142 4.76 29.15 -4.87
C LEU A 142 5.11 29.26 -6.35
N LYS A 143 6.30 28.78 -6.75
CA LYS A 143 6.71 28.73 -8.17
C LYS A 143 5.80 27.82 -9.02
N LYS A 144 5.35 26.69 -8.46
CA LYS A 144 4.46 25.75 -9.16
C LYS A 144 3.03 26.27 -9.33
N LEU A 145 2.58 27.23 -8.51
CA LEU A 145 1.25 27.85 -8.70
C LEU A 145 1.17 28.77 -9.91
N GLY A 146 2.31 29.11 -10.54
CA GLY A 146 2.37 29.98 -11.70
C GLY A 146 2.11 31.48 -11.40
N PRO A 147 2.12 32.36 -12.38
CA PRO A 147 1.81 33.77 -12.19
C PRO A 147 0.34 34.00 -11.82
N VAL A 148 0.05 35.09 -11.16
CA VAL A 148 -1.31 35.53 -10.87
C VAL A 148 -1.95 36.01 -12.18
N SER A 149 -3.03 35.35 -12.61
CA SER A 149 -3.85 35.84 -13.71
C SER A 149 -4.84 36.86 -13.13
N GLY A 150 -4.56 38.15 -13.28
CA GLY A 150 -5.45 39.24 -12.88
C GLY A 150 -4.74 40.32 -12.05
N ASP A 151 -4.65 41.48 -12.63
CA ASP A 151 -4.28 42.80 -12.13
C ASP A 151 -4.06 42.96 -10.61
N ASP A 152 -2.81 42.99 -10.22
CA ASP A 152 -2.28 43.84 -9.20
C ASP A 152 -0.76 43.99 -9.46
N GLU A 153 -0.42 45.15 -10.03
CA GLU A 153 0.96 45.60 -10.23
C GLU A 153 1.61 45.90 -8.88
N ASN A 154 2.82 45.43 -8.74
CA ASN A 154 3.88 45.92 -7.88
C ASN A 154 4.33 44.97 -6.76
N GLU A 155 5.30 44.13 -7.10
CA GLU A 155 6.53 44.06 -6.31
C GLU A 155 7.64 43.35 -7.11
N ASN A 156 8.68 44.11 -7.35
CA ASN A 156 9.94 43.79 -8.02
C ASN A 156 10.66 42.66 -7.28
N ILE A 157 10.61 41.41 -7.76
CA ILE A 157 11.57 40.37 -7.37
C ILE A 157 12.51 40.15 -8.54
N LYS A 158 13.74 40.63 -8.36
CA LYS A 158 14.86 40.47 -9.31
C LYS A 158 15.09 38.97 -9.62
N ASP A 159 14.97 38.65 -10.91
CA ASP A 159 15.33 37.37 -11.49
C ASP A 159 16.82 37.06 -11.24
N THR A 160 17.07 35.94 -10.58
CA THR A 160 18.31 35.19 -10.79
C THR A 160 18.00 33.98 -11.63
N ALA A 161 18.53 33.99 -12.82
CA ALA A 161 18.41 32.98 -13.86
C ALA A 161 18.75 31.58 -13.33
N VAL A 162 17.83 30.63 -13.46
CA VAL A 162 18.12 29.22 -13.39
C VAL A 162 17.67 28.57 -14.71
N SER A 163 18.68 28.03 -15.36
CA SER A 163 18.70 27.25 -16.59
C SER A 163 17.47 26.37 -16.83
N LYS A 164 16.93 26.45 -18.04
CA LYS A 164 15.93 25.54 -18.60
C LYS A 164 16.42 24.09 -18.52
N ARG A 165 15.67 23.27 -17.82
CA ARG A 165 15.60 21.83 -18.09
C ARG A 165 14.14 21.53 -18.42
N ASP A 166 13.90 21.32 -19.71
CA ASP A 166 12.68 20.77 -20.23
C ASP A 166 12.55 19.32 -19.71
N GLY A 167 11.58 19.09 -18.86
CA GLY A 167 11.21 17.79 -18.34
C GLY A 167 9.81 17.94 -17.76
N VAL A 168 8.79 17.83 -18.62
CA VAL A 168 7.41 17.59 -18.19
C VAL A 168 7.45 16.24 -17.46
N MET A 169 7.27 16.24 -16.14
CA MET A 169 7.04 15.00 -15.42
C MET A 169 5.65 14.50 -15.83
N PRO A 170 5.53 13.31 -16.41
CA PRO A 170 4.23 12.73 -16.72
C PRO A 170 3.41 12.62 -15.44
N SER A 171 2.12 12.92 -15.55
CA SER A 171 1.16 12.72 -14.47
C SER A 171 1.19 11.25 -14.07
N LEU A 172 1.07 10.96 -12.77
CA LEU A 172 0.99 9.60 -12.24
C LEU A 172 -0.14 8.77 -12.89
N PHE A 173 -1.06 9.42 -13.62
CA PHE A 173 -2.25 8.83 -14.20
C PHE A 173 -2.22 8.75 -15.74
N ASP A 174 -1.19 9.28 -16.41
CA ASP A 174 -1.14 9.32 -17.89
C ASP A 174 -0.94 7.93 -18.54
N ASN A 175 -0.55 6.91 -17.77
CA ASN A 175 -0.28 5.55 -18.27
C ASN A 175 -1.35 4.50 -17.89
N ILE A 176 -2.47 4.92 -17.28
CA ILE A 176 -3.49 3.94 -16.84
C ILE A 176 -4.32 3.42 -18.02
N ASP A 177 -4.58 4.26 -19.03
CA ASP A 177 -5.40 3.88 -20.18
C ASP A 177 -4.72 2.89 -21.14
N GLU A 178 -3.37 2.87 -21.22
CA GLU A 178 -2.65 1.88 -22.04
C GLU A 178 -2.56 0.48 -21.40
N ALA A 179 -2.57 0.40 -20.09
CA ALA A 179 -2.47 -0.89 -19.39
C ALA A 179 -3.79 -1.70 -19.44
N VAL A 180 -4.93 -1.02 -19.58
CA VAL A 180 -6.26 -1.67 -19.65
C VAL A 180 -6.55 -2.21 -21.06
N THR A 181 -5.97 -1.63 -22.11
CA THR A 181 -6.26 -2.02 -23.52
C THR A 181 -5.45 -3.23 -24.00
N THR A 182 -4.41 -3.66 -23.30
CA THR A 182 -3.55 -4.76 -23.76
C THR A 182 -3.97 -6.16 -23.29
N GLN A 183 -4.97 -6.28 -22.41
CA GLN A 183 -5.43 -7.60 -21.92
C GLN A 183 -6.59 -8.22 -22.71
N ASP A 184 -7.29 -7.46 -23.57
CA ASP A 184 -8.43 -7.98 -24.33
C ASP A 184 -8.08 -8.60 -25.72
N ALA A 185 -6.80 -8.65 -26.11
CA ALA A 185 -6.40 -9.08 -27.45
C ALA A 185 -5.86 -10.53 -27.57
N SER A 186 -5.85 -11.35 -26.50
CA SER A 186 -5.23 -12.68 -26.54
C SER A 186 -6.18 -13.86 -26.31
N THR A 187 -7.49 -13.68 -26.40
CA THR A 187 -8.45 -14.81 -26.27
C THR A 187 -9.41 -14.88 -27.46
N THR A 188 -8.88 -15.00 -28.68
CA THR A 188 -9.69 -15.51 -29.80
C THR A 188 -8.76 -16.11 -30.86
N SER A 189 -8.35 -17.34 -30.70
CA SER A 189 -8.05 -18.28 -31.80
C SER A 189 -7.61 -19.64 -31.23
N LEU A 190 -8.53 -20.57 -31.11
CA LEU A 190 -8.33 -22.02 -31.36
C LEU A 190 -9.72 -22.64 -31.47
N ALA A 191 -10.15 -22.77 -32.71
CA ALA A 191 -11.15 -23.73 -33.14
C ALA A 191 -10.45 -25.03 -33.47
#